data_b13486bc1df93936ebe546cb2d29d583
#
_entry.id   b13486bc1df93936ebe546cb2d29d583
#
_cell.length_a   1.000
_cell.length_b   1.000
_cell.length_c   1.000
_cell.angle_alpha   90.00
_cell.angle_beta   90.00
_cell.angle_gamma   90.00
#
_symmetry.space_group_name_H-M   'P 1'
#
loop_
_entity.id
_entity.type
_entity.pdbx_description
1 polymer ?
#
loop_
_entity_poly.entity_id
_entity_poly.type
_entity_poly.pdbx_seq_one_letter_code
_entity_poly.pdbx_strand_id
1 'polypeptide(L)'
;EELRESERGKGAIYGFYQAFQKYLITSLTPQQFADLYSQTIAYGLFAARTRADGDFNRKIAFDYIPQSIGILREVFQFISLGNLFDQMEVIVDDITAVLNAADINSILDQYYKEGRGEDPIVHFYETFLNQYDPQTRERRGVYYTPEPVVKYIVRSVHSLLKTRFGLRDGLADPSVTVLDPAAGTLTFRAEGIRLR
;
A
#
# COMPACT_ATOMS: atom_id res chain seq x y z
N GLU A 1 -12.46 20.95 3.11
CA GLU A 1 -13.67 21.69 2.68
C GLU A 1 -14.85 20.73 2.47
N GLU A 2 -14.67 19.65 1.71
CA GLU A 2 -15.69 18.63 1.44
C GLU A 2 -16.12 17.87 2.69
N LEU A 3 -15.22 17.56 3.62
CA LEU A 3 -15.61 17.00 4.93
C LEU A 3 -16.48 17.97 5.72
N ARG A 4 -16.25 19.28 5.64
CA ARG A 4 -17.06 20.32 6.31
C ARG A 4 -18.40 20.53 5.65
N GLU A 5 -18.50 20.42 4.34
CA GLU A 5 -19.78 20.48 3.62
C GLU A 5 -20.60 19.19 3.83
N SER A 6 -19.93 18.06 3.95
CA SER A 6 -20.55 16.77 4.25
C SER A 6 -20.90 16.60 5.74
N GLU A 7 -20.36 17.39 6.65
CA GLU A 7 -20.83 17.50 8.05
C GLU A 7 -22.32 17.89 8.14
N ARG A 8 -22.86 18.51 7.10
CA ARG A 8 -24.30 18.72 6.96
C ARG A 8 -25.08 17.46 6.56
N GLY A 9 -24.38 16.32 6.53
CA GLY A 9 -25.02 15.03 6.80
C GLY A 9 -25.23 14.08 5.66
N LYS A 10 -24.43 13.98 4.56
CA LYS A 10 -24.69 12.85 3.61
C LYS A 10 -23.63 12.63 2.52
N GLY A 11 -22.39 13.06 2.67
CA GLY A 11 -21.37 12.78 1.66
C GLY A 11 -20.72 11.39 1.86
N ALA A 12 -20.39 10.69 0.77
CA ALA A 12 -19.74 9.38 0.82
C ALA A 12 -18.40 9.43 1.58
N ILE A 13 -17.61 10.50 1.43
CA ILE A 13 -16.35 10.70 2.14
C ILE A 13 -16.53 10.82 3.65
N TYR A 14 -17.61 11.46 4.10
CA TYR A 14 -17.92 11.50 5.53
C TYR A 14 -18.29 10.11 6.07
N GLY A 15 -18.99 9.32 5.29
CA GLY A 15 -19.27 7.91 5.62
C GLY A 15 -17.99 7.09 5.76
N PHE A 16 -17.01 7.28 4.88
CA PHE A 16 -15.68 6.66 5.01
C PHE A 16 -14.96 7.13 6.28
N TYR A 17 -14.95 8.43 6.56
CA TYR A 17 -14.36 8.96 7.78
C TYR A 17 -14.97 8.33 9.05
N GLN A 18 -16.29 8.24 9.12
CA GLN A 18 -16.98 7.60 10.25
C GLN A 18 -16.64 6.10 10.36
N ALA A 19 -16.57 5.39 9.24
CA ALA A 19 -16.19 3.99 9.22
C ALA A 19 -14.74 3.80 9.70
N PHE A 20 -13.81 4.64 9.26
CA PHE A 20 -12.43 4.61 9.74
C PHE A 20 -12.31 4.89 11.24
N GLN A 21 -13.06 5.88 11.77
CA GLN A 21 -13.10 6.14 13.21
C GLN A 21 -13.67 4.96 13.99
N LYS A 22 -14.74 4.36 13.50
CA LYS A 22 -15.43 3.29 14.22
C LYS A 22 -14.65 1.98 14.22
N TYR A 23 -14.01 1.62 13.10
CA TYR A 23 -13.44 0.28 12.91
C TYR A 23 -11.92 0.23 12.92
N LEU A 24 -11.21 1.36 12.74
CA LEU A 24 -9.76 1.37 12.62
C LEU A 24 -9.08 2.26 13.67
N ILE A 25 -9.40 3.55 13.73
CA ILE A 25 -8.69 4.53 14.56
C ILE A 25 -9.71 5.44 15.26
N THR A 26 -10.10 5.12 16.46
CA THR A 26 -11.13 5.86 17.23
C THR A 26 -10.80 7.34 17.43
N SER A 27 -9.51 7.69 17.52
CA SER A 27 -9.05 9.07 17.71
C SER A 27 -8.74 9.81 16.41
N LEU A 28 -9.17 9.28 15.25
CA LEU A 28 -8.90 9.86 13.93
C LEU A 28 -9.53 11.25 13.80
N THR A 29 -8.70 12.26 13.51
CA THR A 29 -9.19 13.61 13.19
C THR A 29 -9.51 13.73 11.69
N PRO A 30 -10.36 14.72 11.29
CA PRO A 30 -10.64 14.97 9.88
C PRO A 30 -9.37 15.22 9.03
N GLN A 31 -8.41 15.95 9.59
CA GLN A 31 -7.14 16.21 8.91
C GLN A 31 -6.33 14.92 8.68
N GLN A 32 -6.21 14.10 9.71
CA GLN A 32 -5.51 12.81 9.60
C GLN A 32 -6.21 11.86 8.63
N PHE A 33 -7.55 11.91 8.59
CA PHE A 33 -8.31 11.13 7.61
C PHE A 33 -8.05 11.63 6.18
N ALA A 34 -8.07 12.95 5.97
CA ALA A 34 -7.77 13.51 4.64
C ALA A 34 -6.38 13.11 4.14
N ASP A 35 -5.37 13.14 5.02
CA ASP A 35 -4.02 12.69 4.70
C ASP A 35 -3.97 11.20 4.33
N LEU A 36 -4.60 10.33 5.15
CA LEU A 36 -4.67 8.90 4.87
C LEU A 36 -5.42 8.60 3.57
N TYR A 37 -6.51 9.30 3.34
CA TYR A 37 -7.34 9.12 2.16
C TYR A 37 -6.59 9.54 0.88
N SER A 38 -5.92 10.68 0.89
CA SER A 38 -5.10 11.17 -0.22
C SER A 38 -3.94 10.23 -0.53
N GLN A 39 -3.24 9.74 0.50
CA GLN A 39 -2.17 8.75 0.34
C GLN A 39 -2.72 7.44 -0.25
N THR A 40 -3.89 6.98 0.20
CA THR A 40 -4.53 5.76 -0.30
C THR A 40 -4.85 5.88 -1.79
N ILE A 41 -5.37 7.04 -2.23
CA ILE A 41 -5.67 7.29 -3.63
C ILE A 41 -4.39 7.28 -4.46
N ALA A 42 -3.41 8.09 -4.12
CA ALA A 42 -2.17 8.20 -4.89
C ALA A 42 -1.45 6.85 -5.00
N TYR A 43 -1.37 6.13 -3.89
CA TYR A 43 -0.72 4.83 -3.83
C TYR A 43 -1.48 3.75 -4.59
N GLY A 44 -2.78 3.73 -4.45
CA GLY A 44 -3.62 2.76 -5.13
C GLY A 44 -3.67 2.98 -6.65
N LEU A 45 -3.68 4.24 -7.11
CA LEU A 45 -3.57 4.55 -8.54
C LEU A 45 -2.22 4.10 -9.11
N PHE A 46 -1.13 4.36 -8.39
CA PHE A 46 0.20 3.86 -8.78
C PHE A 46 0.22 2.32 -8.84
N ALA A 47 -0.27 1.64 -7.78
CA ALA A 47 -0.33 0.18 -7.75
C ALA A 47 -1.26 -0.41 -8.82
N ALA A 48 -2.36 0.25 -9.15
CA ALA A 48 -3.23 -0.14 -10.25
C ALA A 48 -2.50 0.00 -11.60
N ARG A 49 -1.79 1.12 -11.82
CA ARG A 49 -1.02 1.36 -13.04
C ARG A 49 0.06 0.32 -13.29
N THR A 50 0.75 -0.16 -12.25
CA THR A 50 1.76 -1.24 -12.41
C THR A 50 1.19 -2.56 -12.90
N ARG A 51 -0.13 -2.75 -12.85
CA ARG A 51 -0.84 -3.95 -13.29
C ARG A 51 -1.63 -3.75 -14.58
N ALA A 52 -1.80 -2.48 -14.99
CA ALA A 52 -2.57 -2.15 -16.19
C ALA A 52 -1.69 -2.23 -17.43
N ASP A 53 -2.19 -2.94 -18.43
CA ASP A 53 -1.60 -2.97 -19.76
C ASP A 53 -2.30 -1.92 -20.65
N GLY A 54 -1.52 -1.08 -21.34
CA GLY A 54 -2.05 -0.07 -22.25
C GLY A 54 -2.53 1.22 -21.55
N ASP A 55 -3.58 1.82 -22.10
CA ASP A 55 -4.11 3.08 -21.60
C ASP A 55 -4.64 2.96 -20.17
N PHE A 56 -4.33 3.97 -19.37
CA PHE A 56 -4.71 4.02 -17.97
C PHE A 56 -5.42 5.34 -17.64
N ASN A 57 -6.53 5.24 -16.95
CA ASN A 57 -7.29 6.39 -16.46
C ASN A 57 -8.05 6.03 -15.18
N ARG A 58 -8.65 7.02 -14.53
CA ARG A 58 -9.40 6.87 -13.30
C ARG A 58 -10.45 5.75 -13.35
N LYS A 59 -11.19 5.65 -14.44
CA LYS A 59 -12.34 4.72 -14.56
C LYS A 59 -11.91 3.26 -14.57
N ILE A 60 -10.78 2.96 -15.21
CA ILE A 60 -10.27 1.59 -15.28
C ILE A 60 -9.41 1.20 -14.07
N ALA A 61 -8.95 2.16 -13.26
CA ALA A 61 -8.11 1.89 -12.10
C ALA A 61 -8.76 0.89 -11.14
N PHE A 62 -10.07 0.94 -10.99
CA PHE A 62 -10.83 0.03 -10.12
C PHE A 62 -10.65 -1.45 -10.48
N ASP A 63 -10.52 -1.77 -11.77
CA ASP A 63 -10.40 -3.16 -12.25
C ASP A 63 -9.09 -3.81 -11.80
N TYR A 64 -8.06 -2.99 -11.56
CA TYR A 64 -6.73 -3.42 -11.15
C TYR A 64 -6.52 -3.42 -9.63
N ILE A 65 -7.53 -3.02 -8.84
CA ILE A 65 -7.47 -3.10 -7.38
C ILE A 65 -7.80 -4.53 -6.93
N PRO A 66 -6.93 -5.16 -6.09
CA PRO A 66 -7.13 -6.53 -5.63
C PRO A 66 -8.48 -6.72 -4.92
N GLN A 67 -9.20 -7.77 -5.28
CA GLN A 67 -10.51 -8.09 -4.69
C GLN A 67 -10.41 -8.46 -3.20
N SER A 68 -9.26 -8.92 -2.76
CA SER A 68 -9.00 -9.31 -1.37
C SER A 68 -8.97 -8.15 -0.38
N ILE A 69 -8.86 -6.89 -0.85
CA ILE A 69 -8.78 -5.69 -0.01
C ILE A 69 -10.08 -4.89 -0.15
N GLY A 70 -11.13 -5.35 0.55
CA GLY A 70 -12.49 -4.81 0.43
C GLY A 70 -12.59 -3.30 0.62
N ILE A 71 -11.99 -2.75 1.69
CA ILE A 71 -12.03 -1.32 1.97
C ILE A 71 -11.35 -0.48 0.87
N LEU A 72 -10.25 -0.97 0.30
CA LEU A 72 -9.56 -0.31 -0.79
C LEU A 72 -10.44 -0.30 -2.05
N ARG A 73 -11.13 -1.41 -2.32
CA ARG A 73 -12.07 -1.48 -3.44
C ARG A 73 -13.23 -0.50 -3.30
N GLU A 74 -13.79 -0.33 -2.11
CA GLU A 74 -14.87 0.64 -1.86
C GLU A 74 -14.40 2.08 -2.11
N VAL A 75 -13.21 2.43 -1.61
CA VAL A 75 -12.59 3.75 -1.90
C VAL A 75 -12.41 3.93 -3.41
N PHE A 76 -11.86 2.94 -4.11
CA PHE A 76 -11.61 3.04 -5.55
C PHE A 76 -12.89 2.95 -6.39
N GLN A 77 -13.90 2.24 -5.94
CA GLN A 77 -15.23 2.27 -6.57
C GLN A 77 -15.80 3.69 -6.56
N PHE A 78 -15.69 4.38 -5.44
CA PHE A 78 -16.14 5.77 -5.33
C PHE A 78 -15.33 6.70 -6.23
N ILE A 79 -14.00 6.57 -6.25
CA ILE A 79 -13.09 7.42 -7.05
C ILE A 79 -13.29 7.18 -8.55
N SER A 80 -13.45 5.92 -8.96
CA SER A 80 -13.50 5.53 -10.36
C SER A 80 -14.89 5.69 -10.97
N LEU A 81 -15.93 5.36 -10.22
CA LEU A 81 -17.30 5.23 -10.71
C LEU A 81 -18.29 6.18 -10.03
N GLY A 82 -17.90 6.81 -8.92
CA GLY A 82 -18.71 7.76 -8.18
C GLY A 82 -18.71 9.16 -8.79
N ASN A 83 -19.66 9.97 -8.33
CA ASN A 83 -19.68 11.40 -8.65
C ASN A 83 -18.72 12.11 -7.70
N LEU A 84 -17.50 12.29 -8.14
CA LEU A 84 -16.54 13.15 -7.46
C LEU A 84 -16.97 14.62 -7.65
N PHE A 85 -16.61 15.46 -6.69
CA PHE A 85 -16.78 16.87 -6.95
C PHE A 85 -15.61 17.40 -7.81
N ASP A 86 -15.85 18.46 -8.54
CA ASP A 86 -15.02 18.93 -9.66
C ASP A 86 -13.53 19.02 -9.33
N GLN A 87 -13.16 19.59 -8.16
CA GLN A 87 -11.74 19.77 -7.79
C GLN A 87 -11.04 18.42 -7.56
N MET A 88 -11.71 17.46 -6.95
CA MET A 88 -11.14 16.14 -6.69
C MET A 88 -11.04 15.34 -7.99
N GLU A 89 -12.04 15.46 -8.87
CA GLU A 89 -12.02 14.82 -10.18
C GLU A 89 -10.81 15.26 -10.99
N VAL A 90 -10.58 16.58 -11.09
CA VAL A 90 -9.43 17.15 -11.79
C VAL A 90 -8.11 16.61 -11.22
N ILE A 91 -7.94 16.62 -9.90
CA ILE A 91 -6.70 16.14 -9.27
C ILE A 91 -6.46 14.65 -9.56
N VAL A 92 -7.50 13.82 -9.44
CA VAL A 92 -7.37 12.37 -9.68
C VAL A 92 -7.10 12.09 -11.15
N ASP A 93 -7.75 12.82 -12.06
CA ASP A 93 -7.54 12.69 -13.50
C ASP A 93 -6.13 13.17 -13.91
N ASP A 94 -5.61 14.23 -13.29
CA ASP A 94 -4.22 14.69 -13.50
C ASP A 94 -3.21 13.64 -13.05
N ILE A 95 -3.42 13.02 -11.88
CA ILE A 95 -2.54 11.93 -11.38
C ILE A 95 -2.57 10.76 -12.37
N THR A 96 -3.75 10.35 -12.83
CA THR A 96 -3.85 9.23 -13.78
C THR A 96 -3.26 9.57 -15.15
N ALA A 97 -3.37 10.82 -15.60
CA ALA A 97 -2.74 11.27 -16.84
C ALA A 97 -1.21 11.20 -16.78
N VAL A 98 -0.61 11.64 -15.66
CA VAL A 98 0.83 11.50 -15.42
C VAL A 98 1.26 10.03 -15.40
N LEU A 99 0.51 9.19 -14.70
CA LEU A 99 0.79 7.76 -14.63
C LEU A 99 0.62 7.06 -15.98
N ASN A 100 -0.32 7.51 -16.80
CA ASN A 100 -0.51 6.99 -18.16
C ASN A 100 0.60 7.40 -19.13
N ALA A 101 1.08 8.64 -18.99
CA ALA A 101 2.16 9.15 -19.84
C ALA A 101 3.54 8.53 -19.48
N ALA A 102 3.71 8.07 -18.25
CA ALA A 102 4.96 7.46 -17.79
C ALA A 102 4.99 5.95 -18.09
N ASP A 103 6.13 5.47 -18.56
CA ASP A 103 6.41 4.02 -18.65
C ASP A 103 6.84 3.50 -17.26
N ILE A 104 5.84 3.33 -16.41
CA ILE A 104 6.04 2.93 -15.00
C ILE A 104 6.76 1.60 -14.91
N ASN A 105 6.45 0.64 -15.76
CA ASN A 105 7.06 -0.69 -15.71
C ASN A 105 8.55 -0.62 -16.07
N SER A 106 8.92 0.14 -17.09
CA SER A 106 10.34 0.36 -17.41
C SER A 106 11.09 1.10 -16.30
N ILE A 107 10.46 2.08 -15.65
CA ILE A 107 11.04 2.81 -14.52
C ILE A 107 11.27 1.84 -13.34
N LEU A 108 10.29 1.00 -13.02
CA LEU A 108 10.40 0.01 -11.94
C LEU A 108 11.45 -1.04 -12.24
N ASP A 109 11.53 -1.52 -13.48
CA ASP A 109 12.53 -2.49 -13.93
C ASP A 109 13.94 -1.92 -13.86
N GLN A 110 14.12 -0.67 -14.29
CA GLN A 110 15.40 0.01 -14.17
C GLN A 110 15.80 0.18 -12.70
N TYR A 111 14.89 0.64 -11.87
CA TYR A 111 15.09 0.79 -10.44
C TYR A 111 15.47 -0.53 -9.78
N TYR A 112 14.77 -1.62 -10.11
CA TYR A 112 15.09 -2.97 -9.60
C TYR A 112 16.48 -3.44 -10.01
N LYS A 113 16.89 -3.18 -11.26
CA LYS A 113 18.23 -3.55 -11.76
C LYS A 113 19.34 -2.74 -11.11
N GLU A 114 19.12 -1.45 -10.90
CA GLU A 114 20.09 -0.53 -10.29
C GLU A 114 20.10 -0.66 -8.75
N GLY A 115 18.97 -0.95 -8.13
CA GLY A 115 18.77 -1.04 -6.68
C GLY A 115 19.15 -2.38 -6.04
N ARG A 116 19.91 -3.23 -6.73
CA ARG A 116 20.40 -4.52 -6.20
C ARG A 116 19.29 -5.52 -5.85
N GLY A 117 18.16 -5.48 -6.53
CA GLY A 117 17.06 -6.42 -6.37
C GLY A 117 16.07 -6.05 -5.26
N GLU A 118 16.07 -4.81 -4.81
CA GLU A 118 15.08 -4.30 -3.87
C GLU A 118 13.71 -4.12 -4.56
N ASP A 119 12.62 -4.41 -3.82
CA ASP A 119 11.26 -4.27 -4.35
C ASP A 119 10.93 -2.79 -4.61
N PRO A 120 10.78 -2.36 -5.87
CA PRO A 120 10.59 -0.96 -6.21
C PRO A 120 9.27 -0.39 -5.66
N ILE A 121 8.24 -1.21 -5.44
CA ILE A 121 6.95 -0.76 -4.91
C ILE A 121 7.10 -0.36 -3.44
N VAL A 122 7.88 -1.12 -2.67
CA VAL A 122 8.15 -0.81 -1.26
C VAL A 122 9.00 0.47 -1.16
N HIS A 123 10.01 0.61 -2.00
CA HIS A 123 10.82 1.83 -2.06
C HIS A 123 10.05 3.06 -2.52
N PHE A 124 9.12 2.89 -3.45
CA PHE A 124 8.23 3.98 -3.84
C PHE A 124 7.46 4.53 -2.63
N TYR A 125 6.92 3.63 -1.78
CA TYR A 125 6.20 4.05 -0.57
C TYR A 125 7.10 4.84 0.38
N GLU A 126 8.31 4.38 0.62
CA GLU A 126 9.27 5.05 1.49
C GLU A 126 9.67 6.43 0.94
N THR A 127 9.98 6.50 -0.36
CA THR A 127 10.33 7.75 -1.03
C THR A 127 9.16 8.73 -1.06
N PHE A 128 7.96 8.23 -1.33
CA PHE A 128 6.73 9.02 -1.32
C PHE A 128 6.49 9.63 0.06
N LEU A 129 6.54 8.82 1.14
CA LEU A 129 6.36 9.33 2.50
C LEU A 129 7.45 10.33 2.89
N ASN A 130 8.68 10.10 2.45
CA ASN A 130 9.79 11.01 2.73
C ASN A 130 9.60 12.39 2.11
N GLN A 131 8.97 12.45 0.94
CA GLN A 131 8.65 13.71 0.27
C GLN A 131 7.35 14.34 0.78
N TYR A 132 6.35 13.52 1.09
CA TYR A 132 5.02 13.98 1.47
C TYR A 132 4.95 14.42 2.93
N ASP A 133 5.44 13.61 3.86
CA ASP A 133 5.41 13.89 5.30
C ASP A 133 6.59 13.24 6.04
N PRO A 134 7.76 13.88 6.02
CA PRO A 134 8.96 13.38 6.70
C PRO A 134 8.78 13.19 8.20
N GLN A 135 8.00 14.07 8.85
CA GLN A 135 7.77 14.01 10.30
C GLN A 135 6.87 12.84 10.70
N THR A 136 5.84 12.55 9.92
CA THR A 136 4.98 11.39 10.15
C THR A 136 5.74 10.09 9.90
N ARG A 137 6.62 10.05 8.89
CA ARG A 137 7.52 8.92 8.64
C ARG A 137 8.38 8.62 9.88
N GLU A 138 9.02 9.65 10.43
CA GLU A 138 9.88 9.50 11.61
C GLU A 138 9.10 9.06 12.86
N ARG A 139 7.96 9.71 13.14
CA ARG A 139 7.12 9.38 14.30
C ARG A 139 6.53 7.97 14.25
N ARG A 140 6.17 7.49 13.07
CA ARG A 140 5.59 6.15 12.88
C ARG A 140 6.64 5.06 12.75
N GLY A 141 7.93 5.41 12.68
CA GLY A 141 9.01 4.44 12.50
C GLY A 141 8.89 3.66 11.20
N VAL A 142 8.36 4.28 10.15
CA VAL A 142 8.21 3.66 8.84
C VAL A 142 9.57 3.64 8.16
N TYR A 143 10.37 2.65 8.53
CA TYR A 143 11.66 2.37 7.93
C TYR A 143 11.62 1.00 7.28
N TYR A 144 12.03 0.98 6.02
CA TYR A 144 12.19 -0.28 5.31
C TYR A 144 13.40 -1.04 5.84
N THR A 145 13.22 -2.33 6.13
CA THR A 145 14.35 -3.19 6.47
C THR A 145 15.02 -3.66 5.17
N PRO A 146 16.32 -3.40 4.96
CA PRO A 146 17.01 -3.79 3.74
C PRO A 146 16.83 -5.28 3.42
N GLU A 147 16.55 -5.60 2.17
CA GLU A 147 16.28 -6.97 1.71
C GLU A 147 17.34 -8.00 2.11
N PRO A 148 18.66 -7.70 2.08
CA PRO A 148 19.67 -8.62 2.57
C PRO A 148 19.50 -9.01 4.04
N VAL A 149 19.08 -8.05 4.89
CA VAL A 149 18.82 -8.29 6.31
C VAL A 149 17.59 -9.16 6.50
N VAL A 150 16.51 -8.85 5.77
CA VAL A 150 15.29 -9.67 5.78
C VAL A 150 15.60 -11.10 5.34
N LYS A 151 16.28 -11.27 4.22
CA LYS A 151 16.70 -12.59 3.71
C LYS A 151 17.54 -13.35 4.72
N TYR A 152 18.50 -12.68 5.35
CA TYR A 152 19.35 -13.30 6.36
C TYR A 152 18.54 -13.81 7.55
N ILE A 153 17.66 -12.98 8.12
CA ILE A 153 16.83 -13.33 9.27
C ILE A 153 15.89 -14.49 8.93
N VAL A 154 15.14 -14.39 7.83
CA VAL A 154 14.15 -15.40 7.45
C VAL A 154 14.81 -16.75 7.12
N ARG A 155 15.94 -16.74 6.39
CA ARG A 155 16.70 -17.95 6.09
C ARG A 155 17.34 -18.56 7.33
N SER A 156 17.80 -17.75 8.29
CA SER A 156 18.32 -18.21 9.55
C SER A 156 17.25 -18.93 10.37
N VAL A 157 16.06 -18.36 10.46
CA VAL A 157 14.91 -19.01 11.14
C VAL A 157 14.55 -20.32 10.44
N HIS A 158 14.42 -20.30 9.12
CA HIS A 158 14.16 -21.51 8.34
C HIS A 158 15.19 -22.62 8.59
N SER A 159 16.49 -22.25 8.58
CA SER A 159 17.58 -23.18 8.85
C SER A 159 17.54 -23.73 10.29
N LEU A 160 17.28 -22.88 11.27
CA LEU A 160 17.15 -23.30 12.67
C LEU A 160 15.99 -24.28 12.88
N LEU A 161 14.84 -24.03 12.26
CA LEU A 161 13.70 -24.94 12.29
C LEU A 161 14.09 -26.33 11.76
N LYS A 162 14.87 -26.40 10.69
CA LYS A 162 15.35 -27.68 10.12
C LYS A 162 16.41 -28.34 11.00
N THR A 163 17.40 -27.59 11.44
CA THR A 163 18.61 -28.17 12.08
C THR A 163 18.49 -28.37 13.58
N ARG A 164 17.70 -27.54 14.26
CA ARG A 164 17.57 -27.58 15.72
C ARG A 164 16.23 -28.16 16.17
N PHE A 165 15.17 -27.98 15.39
CA PHE A 165 13.84 -28.47 15.73
C PHE A 165 13.41 -29.69 14.92
N GLY A 166 14.23 -30.16 13.95
CA GLY A 166 13.96 -31.34 13.15
C GLY A 166 12.80 -31.21 12.15
N LEU A 167 12.34 -29.99 11.91
CA LEU A 167 11.24 -29.71 10.98
C LEU A 167 11.78 -29.67 9.55
N ARG A 168 11.61 -30.75 8.80
CA ARG A 168 12.21 -30.94 7.46
C ARG A 168 11.88 -29.81 6.49
N ASP A 169 10.66 -29.29 6.57
CA ASP A 169 10.16 -28.27 5.66
C ASP A 169 10.39 -26.83 6.21
N GLY A 170 11.00 -26.72 7.41
CA GLY A 170 11.33 -25.43 8.02
C GLY A 170 10.10 -24.54 8.21
N LEU A 171 10.09 -23.34 7.63
CA LEU A 171 8.94 -22.42 7.70
C LEU A 171 7.68 -22.93 6.95
N ALA A 172 7.83 -23.94 6.07
CA ALA A 172 6.70 -24.54 5.36
C ALA A 172 6.04 -25.68 6.16
N ASP A 173 6.64 -26.12 7.26
CA ASP A 173 6.09 -27.18 8.09
C ASP A 173 4.72 -26.76 8.67
N PRO A 174 3.67 -27.61 8.57
CA PRO A 174 2.32 -27.26 9.03
C PRO A 174 2.22 -26.95 10.53
N SER A 175 3.16 -27.46 11.33
CA SER A 175 3.21 -27.20 12.78
C SER A 175 3.77 -25.81 13.14
N VAL A 176 4.36 -25.11 12.17
CA VAL A 176 4.99 -23.80 12.41
C VAL A 176 3.94 -22.69 12.30
N THR A 177 3.75 -21.99 13.40
CA THR A 177 2.98 -20.75 13.44
C THR A 177 3.94 -19.55 13.55
N VAL A 178 3.81 -18.61 12.62
CA VAL A 178 4.65 -17.40 12.60
C VAL A 178 3.85 -16.22 13.12
N LEU A 179 4.37 -15.56 14.16
CA LEU A 179 3.88 -14.28 14.66
C LEU A 179 4.88 -13.19 14.30
N ASP A 180 4.42 -12.18 13.58
CA ASP A 180 5.16 -10.95 13.34
C ASP A 180 4.41 -9.79 14.02
N PRO A 181 4.84 -9.39 15.23
CA PRO A 181 4.13 -8.39 16.03
C PRO A 181 4.33 -6.96 15.51
N ALA A 182 5.26 -6.76 14.59
CA ALA A 182 5.58 -5.47 14.00
C ALA A 182 5.67 -5.55 12.47
N ALA A 183 4.69 -6.20 11.87
CA ALA A 183 4.68 -6.66 10.49
C ALA A 183 4.94 -5.57 9.43
N GLY A 184 4.63 -4.30 9.73
CA GLY A 184 4.87 -3.17 8.83
C GLY A 184 4.34 -3.43 7.42
N THR A 185 5.23 -3.38 6.42
CA THR A 185 4.93 -3.66 5.02
C THR A 185 4.88 -5.16 4.68
N LEU A 186 4.89 -6.03 5.68
CA LEU A 186 4.89 -7.50 5.53
C LEU A 186 6.14 -8.08 4.84
N THR A 187 7.23 -7.37 4.81
CA THR A 187 8.46 -7.75 4.08
C THR A 187 9.01 -9.10 4.54
N PHE A 188 9.07 -9.34 5.86
CA PHE A 188 9.50 -10.63 6.42
C PHE A 188 8.57 -11.78 6.02
N ARG A 189 7.27 -11.53 6.02
CA ARG A 189 6.26 -12.53 5.63
C ARG A 189 6.36 -12.87 4.15
N ALA A 190 6.54 -11.86 3.30
CA ALA A 190 6.72 -12.06 1.86
C ALA A 190 7.94 -12.94 1.56
N GLU A 191 9.08 -12.67 2.19
CA GLU A 191 10.30 -13.50 2.04
C GLU A 191 10.08 -14.92 2.60
N GLY A 192 9.37 -15.06 3.72
CA GLY A 192 9.02 -16.37 4.27
C GLY A 192 8.17 -17.22 3.31
N ILE A 193 7.28 -16.60 2.54
CA ILE A 193 6.47 -17.28 1.52
C ILE A 193 7.34 -17.70 0.33
N ARG A 194 8.33 -16.89 -0.06
CA ARG A 194 9.26 -17.22 -1.16
C ARG A 194 10.17 -18.43 -0.85
N LEU A 195 10.37 -18.74 0.43
CA LEU A 195 11.16 -19.89 0.86
C LEU A 195 10.33 -21.20 1.01
N ARG A 196 9.03 -21.12 0.88
CA ARG A 196 8.12 -22.26 0.88
C ARG A 196 8.07 -22.91 -0.48
#